data_8b18a9e3ee7740cfd5622b9484b1a2a7
#
_entry.id   8b18a9e3ee7740cfd5622b9484b1a2a7
#
_cell.length_a   1.000
_cell.length_b   1.000
_cell.length_c   1.000
_cell.angle_alpha   90.00
_cell.angle_beta   90.00
_cell.angle_gamma   90.00
#
_symmetry.space_group_name_H-M   'P 1'
#
loop_
_entity.id
_entity.type
_entity.pdbx_description
1 polymer ?
#
loop_
_entity_poly.entity_id
_entity_poly.type
_entity_poly.pdbx_seq_one_letter_code
_entity_poly.pdbx_strand_id
1 'polypeptide(L)'
;RGAVSTGPSLFARALEAVRQPKPRYTCLGLIAVLMLVMPYISSMYQINIMISALIYIMLGLGLNIVVGLAGQLVLGYAAFYAVGAYTYGLLNTYFGLGFWAVLPVGGIMAALFGLMLGFPVLRLKGDYLAIVTLGFGEIIRLVLENWTSVTKGSFGLSNLSRPSLFGMEMGVTEATNYIYYIVLAAVVVTIIVVGRLKNSRIGLALQALREDE
;
A
#
# COMPACT_ATOMS: atom_id res chain seq x y z
N ARG A 1 -23.52 -51.97 0.36
CA ARG A 1 -23.10 -50.66 0.93
C ARG A 1 -22.31 -49.98 -0.16
N GLY A 2 -22.99 -49.12 -0.95
CA GLY A 2 -22.35 -48.35 -2.02
C GLY A 2 -21.57 -47.16 -1.45
N ALA A 3 -20.28 -47.11 -1.75
CA ALA A 3 -19.44 -45.93 -1.51
C ALA A 3 -19.83 -44.87 -2.54
N VAL A 4 -20.43 -43.78 -2.09
CA VAL A 4 -20.68 -42.59 -2.89
C VAL A 4 -19.31 -41.94 -3.11
N SER A 5 -18.76 -42.06 -4.32
CA SER A 5 -17.58 -41.33 -4.73
C SER A 5 -17.97 -39.86 -4.89
N THR A 6 -17.76 -39.06 -3.87
CA THR A 6 -17.83 -37.61 -3.97
C THR A 6 -16.64 -37.14 -4.81
N GLY A 7 -16.88 -36.94 -6.11
CA GLY A 7 -15.90 -36.28 -6.98
C GLY A 7 -15.55 -34.91 -6.43
N PRO A 8 -14.32 -34.39 -6.68
CA PRO A 8 -13.87 -33.12 -6.16
C PRO A 8 -14.85 -32.01 -6.55
N SER A 9 -15.28 -31.21 -5.56
CA SER A 9 -16.23 -30.11 -5.77
C SER A 9 -15.71 -29.15 -6.86
N LEU A 10 -16.62 -28.49 -7.60
CA LEU A 10 -16.26 -27.50 -8.64
C LEU A 10 -15.25 -26.46 -8.11
N PHE A 11 -15.34 -26.14 -6.83
CA PHE A 11 -14.40 -25.24 -6.16
C PHE A 11 -12.99 -25.84 -6.02
N ALA A 12 -12.88 -27.12 -5.71
CA ALA A 12 -11.59 -27.82 -5.64
C ALA A 12 -10.94 -27.94 -7.04
N ARG A 13 -11.72 -28.19 -8.09
CA ARG A 13 -11.24 -28.20 -9.48
C ARG A 13 -10.78 -26.83 -9.94
N ALA A 14 -11.46 -25.75 -9.54
CA ALA A 14 -11.06 -24.39 -9.83
C ALA A 14 -9.74 -24.02 -9.12
N LEU A 15 -9.56 -24.43 -7.86
CA LEU A 15 -8.32 -24.24 -7.10
C LEU A 15 -7.15 -25.03 -7.68
N GLU A 16 -7.36 -26.26 -8.13
CA GLU A 16 -6.34 -27.07 -8.79
C GLU A 16 -5.97 -26.51 -10.17
N ALA A 17 -6.93 -25.99 -10.93
CA ALA A 17 -6.68 -25.32 -12.20
C ALA A 17 -5.78 -24.07 -12.05
N VAL A 18 -5.96 -23.30 -10.97
CA VAL A 18 -5.14 -22.12 -10.65
C VAL A 18 -3.72 -22.50 -10.20
N ARG A 19 -3.51 -23.71 -9.71
CA ARG A 19 -2.22 -24.19 -9.21
C ARG A 19 -1.24 -24.61 -10.32
N GLN A 20 -1.73 -24.86 -11.52
CA GLN A 20 -0.86 -25.17 -12.67
C GLN A 20 -0.19 -23.90 -13.22
N PRO A 21 1.11 -23.91 -13.60
CA PRO A 21 1.84 -22.70 -14.00
C PRO A 21 1.26 -21.99 -15.24
N LYS A 22 0.74 -22.72 -16.22
CA LYS A 22 0.18 -22.14 -17.46
C LYS A 22 -1.13 -21.36 -17.23
N PRO A 23 -2.17 -21.90 -16.54
CA PRO A 23 -3.40 -21.14 -16.27
C PRO A 23 -3.20 -20.00 -15.26
N ARG A 24 -2.17 -20.04 -14.44
CA ARG A 24 -1.85 -18.95 -13.51
C ARG A 24 -1.45 -17.67 -14.24
N TYR A 25 -0.60 -17.75 -15.25
CA TYR A 25 -0.18 -16.59 -16.04
C TYR A 25 -1.31 -16.05 -16.91
N THR A 26 -2.17 -16.93 -17.46
CA THR A 26 -3.35 -16.49 -18.22
C THR A 26 -4.38 -15.80 -17.33
N CYS A 27 -4.62 -16.29 -16.12
CA CYS A 27 -5.52 -15.68 -15.15
C CYS A 27 -4.99 -14.29 -14.70
N LEU A 28 -3.69 -14.18 -14.40
CA LEU A 28 -3.04 -12.91 -14.07
C LEU A 28 -3.12 -11.91 -15.23
N GLY A 29 -2.88 -12.37 -16.47
CA GLY A 29 -3.02 -11.54 -17.66
C GLY A 29 -4.45 -11.04 -17.86
N LEU A 30 -5.44 -11.89 -17.65
CA LEU A 30 -6.86 -11.53 -17.77
C LEU A 30 -7.29 -10.51 -16.71
N ILE A 31 -6.82 -10.67 -15.46
CA ILE A 31 -7.04 -9.70 -14.38
C ILE A 31 -6.36 -8.36 -14.71
N ALA A 32 -5.14 -8.38 -15.23
CA ALA A 32 -4.43 -7.16 -15.61
C ALA A 32 -5.15 -6.41 -16.73
N VAL A 33 -5.61 -7.12 -17.77
CA VAL A 33 -6.41 -6.54 -18.87
C VAL A 33 -7.73 -5.97 -18.34
N LEU A 34 -8.42 -6.71 -17.48
CA LEU A 34 -9.66 -6.25 -16.85
C LEU A 34 -9.43 -4.94 -16.09
N MET A 35 -8.37 -4.87 -15.27
CA MET A 35 -8.04 -3.66 -14.52
C MET A 35 -7.69 -2.47 -15.44
N LEU A 36 -7.06 -2.71 -16.59
CA LEU A 36 -6.75 -1.65 -17.55
C LEU A 36 -8.01 -1.10 -18.25
N VAL A 37 -9.00 -1.93 -18.49
CA VAL A 37 -10.24 -1.56 -19.22
C VAL A 37 -11.27 -0.95 -18.27
N MET A 38 -11.25 -1.29 -16.97
CA MET A 38 -12.24 -0.85 -15.97
C MET A 38 -12.51 0.67 -15.95
N PRO A 39 -11.51 1.58 -16.02
CA PRO A 39 -11.77 3.03 -15.97
C PRO A 39 -12.65 3.56 -17.12
N TYR A 40 -12.69 2.86 -18.26
CA TYR A 40 -13.51 3.28 -19.40
C TYR A 40 -14.99 2.91 -19.28
N ILE A 41 -15.30 1.90 -18.46
CA ILE A 41 -16.66 1.36 -18.29
C ILE A 41 -17.28 1.85 -16.97
N SER A 42 -16.44 2.22 -16.00
CA SER A 42 -16.87 2.53 -14.63
C SER A 42 -17.24 4.01 -14.45
N SER A 43 -18.18 4.27 -13.55
CA SER A 43 -18.49 5.65 -13.12
C SER A 43 -17.36 6.23 -12.29
N MET A 44 -17.27 7.56 -12.22
CA MET A 44 -16.26 8.29 -11.43
C MET A 44 -16.25 7.85 -9.95
N TYR A 45 -17.41 7.54 -9.37
CA TYR A 45 -17.55 7.02 -8.02
C TYR A 45 -16.87 5.66 -7.87
N GLN A 46 -17.09 4.75 -8.81
CA GLN A 46 -16.47 3.42 -8.80
C GLN A 46 -14.95 3.50 -8.95
N ILE A 47 -14.45 4.40 -9.80
CA ILE A 47 -13.00 4.62 -9.98
C ILE A 47 -12.35 5.08 -8.67
N ASN A 48 -12.96 6.00 -7.93
CA ASN A 48 -12.45 6.44 -6.62
C ASN A 48 -12.40 5.30 -5.60
N ILE A 49 -13.41 4.41 -5.58
CA ILE A 49 -13.39 3.20 -4.73
C ILE A 49 -12.24 2.28 -5.15
N MET A 50 -12.04 2.07 -6.44
CA MET A 50 -10.93 1.24 -6.94
C MET A 50 -9.57 1.81 -6.58
N ILE A 51 -9.37 3.14 -6.69
CA ILE A 51 -8.15 3.82 -6.27
C ILE A 51 -7.89 3.54 -4.78
N SER A 52 -8.90 3.71 -3.94
CA SER A 52 -8.79 3.44 -2.51
C SER A 52 -8.44 1.97 -2.23
N ALA A 53 -9.11 1.04 -2.91
CA ALA A 53 -8.83 -0.40 -2.79
C ALA A 53 -7.38 -0.73 -3.21
N LEU A 54 -6.88 -0.16 -4.30
CA LEU A 54 -5.50 -0.35 -4.76
C LEU A 54 -4.48 0.19 -3.75
N ILE A 55 -4.76 1.34 -3.13
CA ILE A 55 -3.92 1.90 -2.06
C ILE A 55 -3.88 0.95 -0.86
N TYR A 56 -5.03 0.41 -0.43
CA TYR A 56 -5.07 -0.56 0.67
C TYR A 56 -4.35 -1.87 0.33
N ILE A 57 -4.43 -2.33 -0.92
CA ILE A 57 -3.65 -3.49 -1.40
C ILE A 57 -2.14 -3.20 -1.28
N MET A 58 -1.70 -2.01 -1.69
CA MET A 58 -0.29 -1.61 -1.61
C MET A 58 0.19 -1.54 -0.15
N LEU A 59 -0.64 -0.97 0.75
CA LEU A 59 -0.36 -0.95 2.19
C LEU A 59 -0.29 -2.36 2.79
N GLY A 60 -1.21 -3.25 2.40
CA GLY A 60 -1.22 -4.65 2.83
C GLY A 60 0.00 -5.42 2.35
N LEU A 61 0.47 -5.18 1.11
CA LEU A 61 1.71 -5.75 0.60
C LEU A 61 2.94 -5.25 1.37
N GLY A 62 2.97 -3.95 1.72
CA GLY A 62 4.03 -3.38 2.56
C GLY A 62 4.02 -3.98 3.97
N LEU A 63 2.85 -4.09 4.58
CA LEU A 63 2.69 -4.72 5.89
C LEU A 63 3.11 -6.19 5.86
N ASN A 64 2.83 -6.90 4.77
CA ASN A 64 3.25 -8.30 4.59
C ASN A 64 4.77 -8.49 4.58
N ILE A 65 5.56 -7.48 4.24
CA ILE A 65 7.03 -7.56 4.38
C ILE A 65 7.40 -7.65 5.87
N VAL A 66 6.78 -6.83 6.71
CA VAL A 66 7.13 -6.75 8.13
C VAL A 66 6.53 -7.92 8.91
N VAL A 67 5.23 -8.17 8.74
CA VAL A 67 4.54 -9.25 9.47
C VAL A 67 4.83 -10.61 8.84
N GLY A 68 4.81 -10.70 7.52
CA GLY A 68 4.95 -11.98 6.81
C GLY A 68 6.38 -12.50 6.71
N LEU A 69 7.37 -11.63 6.43
CA LEU A 69 8.77 -12.03 6.29
C LEU A 69 9.54 -11.94 7.61
N ALA A 70 9.42 -10.81 8.32
CA ALA A 70 10.16 -10.60 9.57
C ALA A 70 9.43 -11.13 10.82
N GLY A 71 8.16 -11.55 10.73
CA GLY A 71 7.38 -12.06 11.86
C GLY A 71 6.96 -10.99 12.89
N GLN A 72 7.30 -9.73 12.65
CA GLN A 72 7.07 -8.63 13.59
C GLN A 72 5.68 -8.06 13.47
N LEU A 73 4.91 -8.05 14.56
CA LEU A 73 3.55 -7.48 14.58
C LEU A 73 3.60 -5.96 14.74
N VAL A 74 3.63 -5.22 13.62
CA VAL A 74 3.63 -3.75 13.59
C VAL A 74 2.24 -3.23 13.32
N LEU A 75 1.53 -2.76 14.35
CA LEU A 75 0.17 -2.23 14.25
C LEU A 75 0.13 -0.75 13.83
N GLY A 76 1.23 -0.01 14.00
CA GLY A 76 1.35 1.41 13.64
C GLY A 76 1.68 1.68 12.16
N TYR A 77 1.58 0.70 11.27
CA TYR A 77 2.01 0.83 9.87
C TYR A 77 1.30 1.97 9.12
N ALA A 78 0.04 2.26 9.46
CA ALA A 78 -0.73 3.35 8.86
C ALA A 78 -0.12 4.74 9.11
N ALA A 79 0.70 4.91 10.15
CA ALA A 79 1.39 6.17 10.42
C ALA A 79 2.34 6.58 9.28
N PHE A 80 3.03 5.64 8.65
CA PHE A 80 3.94 5.92 7.53
C PHE A 80 3.18 6.42 6.30
N TYR A 81 2.01 5.86 6.05
CA TYR A 81 1.11 6.35 5.01
C TYR A 81 0.65 7.79 5.30
N ALA A 82 0.25 8.08 6.54
CA ALA A 82 -0.16 9.41 6.96
C ALA A 82 0.98 10.43 6.80
N VAL A 83 2.19 10.09 7.25
CA VAL A 83 3.38 10.95 7.09
C VAL A 83 3.64 11.25 5.61
N GLY A 84 3.62 10.24 4.73
CA GLY A 84 3.79 10.44 3.30
C GLY A 84 2.72 11.34 2.68
N ALA A 85 1.46 11.12 3.03
CA ALA A 85 0.31 11.89 2.54
C ALA A 85 0.37 13.37 3.00
N TYR A 86 0.66 13.61 4.28
CA TYR A 86 0.81 14.99 4.80
C TYR A 86 2.06 15.68 4.27
N THR A 87 3.16 14.96 4.01
CA THR A 87 4.32 15.53 3.33
C THR A 87 3.94 16.07 1.96
N TYR A 88 3.19 15.29 1.18
CA TYR A 88 2.66 15.78 -0.09
C TYR A 88 1.75 17.00 0.10
N GLY A 89 0.77 16.92 0.99
CA GLY A 89 -0.18 17.98 1.22
C GLY A 89 0.49 19.30 1.64
N LEU A 90 1.44 19.24 2.58
CA LEU A 90 2.16 20.42 3.07
C LEU A 90 3.06 21.05 2.00
N LEU A 91 3.86 20.25 1.29
CA LEU A 91 4.75 20.76 0.25
C LEU A 91 3.96 21.32 -0.94
N ASN A 92 2.83 20.73 -1.27
CA ASN A 92 1.95 21.27 -2.31
C ASN A 92 1.29 22.59 -1.86
N THR A 93 0.77 22.66 -0.62
CA THR A 93 0.07 23.84 -0.11
C THR A 93 1.01 25.04 0.11
N TYR A 94 2.20 24.82 0.70
CA TYR A 94 3.11 25.91 1.06
C TYR A 94 4.11 26.28 -0.02
N PHE A 95 4.54 25.32 -0.85
CA PHE A 95 5.56 25.53 -1.89
C PHE A 95 5.04 25.36 -3.30
N GLY A 96 3.77 24.96 -3.49
CA GLY A 96 3.21 24.74 -4.82
C GLY A 96 3.88 23.63 -5.63
N LEU A 97 4.60 22.72 -4.96
CA LEU A 97 5.34 21.66 -5.64
C LEU A 97 4.40 20.62 -6.23
N GLY A 98 4.67 20.24 -7.48
CA GLY A 98 3.90 19.22 -8.19
C GLY A 98 4.10 17.82 -7.61
N PHE A 99 3.14 16.93 -7.90
CA PHE A 99 3.11 15.54 -7.40
C PHE A 99 4.42 14.78 -7.63
N TRP A 100 4.99 14.86 -8.82
CA TRP A 100 6.19 14.10 -9.19
C TRP A 100 7.46 14.55 -8.44
N ALA A 101 7.56 15.84 -8.10
CA ALA A 101 8.67 16.36 -7.32
C ALA A 101 8.57 15.97 -5.84
N VAL A 102 7.35 15.90 -5.30
CA VAL A 102 7.12 15.61 -3.88
C VAL A 102 7.11 14.11 -3.59
N LEU A 103 6.80 13.26 -4.56
CA LEU A 103 6.72 11.81 -4.37
C LEU A 103 8.01 11.21 -3.76
N PRO A 104 9.23 11.50 -4.28
CA PRO A 104 10.46 11.01 -3.64
C PRO A 104 10.67 11.59 -2.24
N VAL A 105 10.30 12.86 -2.02
CA VAL A 105 10.42 13.50 -0.69
C VAL A 105 9.50 12.83 0.32
N GLY A 106 8.25 12.53 -0.07
CA GLY A 106 7.31 11.77 0.76
C GLY A 106 7.84 10.39 1.13
N GLY A 107 8.46 9.70 0.16
CA GLY A 107 9.11 8.41 0.40
C GLY A 107 10.28 8.51 1.40
N ILE A 108 11.13 9.52 1.27
CA ILE A 108 12.24 9.78 2.21
C ILE A 108 11.70 10.09 3.61
N MET A 109 10.69 10.94 3.73
CA MET A 109 10.08 11.27 5.02
C MET A 109 9.45 10.04 5.68
N ALA A 110 8.70 9.24 4.94
CA ALA A 110 8.15 8.00 5.46
C ALA A 110 9.26 7.02 5.91
N ALA A 111 10.36 6.94 5.18
CA ALA A 111 11.53 6.13 5.56
C ALA A 111 12.21 6.65 6.83
N LEU A 112 12.38 7.96 6.98
CA LEU A 112 12.95 8.56 8.20
C LEU A 112 12.10 8.27 9.44
N PHE A 113 10.77 8.40 9.33
CA PHE A 113 9.86 8.02 10.42
C PHE A 113 9.91 6.51 10.68
N GLY A 114 10.07 5.70 9.63
CA GLY A 114 10.29 4.25 9.77
C GLY A 114 11.57 3.92 10.53
N LEU A 115 12.67 4.61 10.26
CA LEU A 115 13.93 4.45 11.00
C LEU A 115 13.79 4.92 12.45
N MET A 116 13.11 6.05 12.66
CA MET A 116 12.86 6.60 14.01
C MET A 116 12.03 5.63 14.87
N LEU A 117 11.03 4.98 14.29
CA LEU A 117 10.28 3.92 14.98
C LEU A 117 11.13 2.65 15.13
N GLY A 118 11.84 2.24 14.09
CA GLY A 118 12.62 1.01 14.07
C GLY A 118 13.65 0.93 15.19
N PHE A 119 14.33 2.04 15.50
CA PHE A 119 15.38 2.07 16.52
C PHE A 119 14.91 1.60 17.92
N PRO A 120 13.83 2.13 18.52
CA PRO A 120 13.31 1.61 19.78
C PRO A 120 12.68 0.21 19.65
N VAL A 121 12.07 -0.07 18.50
CA VAL A 121 11.31 -1.28 18.24
C VAL A 121 12.21 -2.52 18.13
N LEU A 122 13.43 -2.39 17.60
CA LEU A 122 14.39 -3.49 17.49
C LEU A 122 14.74 -4.17 18.83
N ARG A 123 14.47 -3.51 19.95
CA ARG A 123 14.73 -4.06 21.31
C ARG A 123 13.51 -4.74 21.93
N LEU A 124 12.36 -4.67 21.26
CA LEU A 124 11.09 -5.17 21.79
C LEU A 124 10.69 -6.45 21.06
N LYS A 125 10.11 -7.40 21.79
CA LYS A 125 9.64 -8.68 21.26
C LYS A 125 8.16 -8.90 21.57
N GLY A 126 7.51 -9.66 20.69
CA GLY A 126 6.14 -10.12 20.88
C GLY A 126 5.12 -8.98 21.07
N ASP A 127 4.28 -9.10 22.08
CA ASP A 127 3.15 -8.17 22.35
C ASP A 127 3.59 -6.75 22.68
N TYR A 128 4.76 -6.57 23.30
CA TYR A 128 5.29 -5.23 23.59
C TYR A 128 5.60 -4.44 22.32
N LEU A 129 6.07 -5.12 21.27
CA LEU A 129 6.29 -4.55 19.95
C LEU A 129 4.97 -4.03 19.37
N ALA A 130 3.92 -4.82 19.43
CA ALA A 130 2.59 -4.46 18.93
C ALA A 130 2.03 -3.23 19.64
N ILE A 131 2.12 -3.18 20.99
CA ILE A 131 1.63 -2.07 21.80
C ILE A 131 2.38 -0.76 21.49
N VAL A 132 3.73 -0.82 21.42
CA VAL A 132 4.55 0.37 21.16
C VAL A 132 4.33 0.89 19.75
N THR A 133 4.21 0.01 18.75
CA THR A 133 3.93 0.44 17.37
C THR A 133 2.53 1.01 17.21
N LEU A 134 1.53 0.45 17.91
CA LEU A 134 0.18 1.01 17.97
C LEU A 134 0.20 2.41 18.61
N GLY A 135 0.87 2.55 19.75
CA GLY A 135 1.02 3.84 20.45
C GLY A 135 1.71 4.88 19.56
N PHE A 136 2.75 4.51 18.82
CA PHE A 136 3.39 5.40 17.85
C PHE A 136 2.42 5.84 16.75
N GLY A 137 1.65 4.91 16.19
CA GLY A 137 0.63 5.23 15.20
C GLY A 137 -0.39 6.24 15.72
N GLU A 138 -0.84 6.05 16.96
CA GLU A 138 -1.78 6.94 17.63
C GLU A 138 -1.17 8.32 17.93
N ILE A 139 0.09 8.38 18.34
CA ILE A 139 0.81 9.65 18.54
C ILE A 139 0.87 10.44 17.23
N ILE A 140 1.27 9.81 16.13
CA ILE A 140 1.29 10.48 14.82
C ILE A 140 -0.11 10.97 14.44
N ARG A 141 -1.15 10.16 14.62
CA ARG A 141 -2.53 10.55 14.35
C ARG A 141 -2.92 11.78 15.17
N LEU A 142 -2.68 11.76 16.48
CA LEU A 142 -3.00 12.86 17.38
C LEU A 142 -2.23 14.14 17.05
N VAL A 143 -0.94 14.02 16.70
CA VAL A 143 -0.14 15.18 16.27
C VAL A 143 -0.73 15.80 15.00
N LEU A 144 -1.05 14.98 14.00
CA LEU A 144 -1.63 15.46 12.74
C LEU A 144 -3.02 16.08 12.95
N GLU A 145 -3.83 15.55 13.86
CA GLU A 145 -5.18 16.02 14.14
C GLU A 145 -5.21 17.29 15.00
N ASN A 146 -4.22 17.49 15.88
CA ASN A 146 -4.19 18.63 16.82
C ASN A 146 -3.28 19.78 16.37
N TRP A 147 -2.36 19.57 15.43
CA TRP A 147 -1.45 20.62 14.97
C TRP A 147 -2.12 21.54 13.93
N THR A 148 -3.11 22.28 14.38
CA THR A 148 -3.99 23.11 13.54
C THR A 148 -3.26 24.15 12.70
N SER A 149 -2.13 24.70 13.19
CA SER A 149 -1.34 25.70 12.48
C SER A 149 -0.66 25.16 11.22
N VAL A 150 -0.30 23.89 11.17
CA VAL A 150 0.45 23.26 10.07
C VAL A 150 -0.45 22.34 9.26
N THR A 151 -1.12 21.39 9.91
CA THR A 151 -1.93 20.35 9.26
C THR A 151 -3.39 20.74 9.02
N LYS A 152 -3.82 21.90 9.54
CA LYS A 152 -5.22 22.33 9.63
C LYS A 152 -6.08 21.45 10.54
N GLY A 153 -5.46 20.57 11.32
CA GLY A 153 -6.12 19.74 12.31
C GLY A 153 -7.18 18.81 11.70
N SER A 154 -8.32 18.69 12.37
CA SER A 154 -9.43 17.82 11.94
C SER A 154 -10.09 18.24 10.61
N PHE A 155 -9.88 19.47 10.15
CA PHE A 155 -10.37 19.93 8.83
C PHE A 155 -9.54 19.37 7.68
N GLY A 156 -8.30 18.98 7.94
CA GLY A 156 -7.37 18.47 6.93
C GLY A 156 -6.93 19.51 5.89
N LEU A 157 -6.05 19.09 5.00
CA LEU A 157 -5.58 19.90 3.88
C LEU A 157 -6.54 19.74 2.70
N SER A 158 -7.12 20.85 2.24
CA SER A 158 -8.02 20.92 1.09
C SER A 158 -7.36 21.68 -0.07
N ASN A 159 -7.98 21.62 -1.27
CA ASN A 159 -7.49 22.28 -2.49
C ASN A 159 -6.07 21.85 -2.92
N LEU A 160 -5.73 20.58 -2.71
CA LEU A 160 -4.48 20.04 -3.20
C LEU A 160 -4.52 19.94 -4.73
N SER A 161 -3.41 20.33 -5.36
CA SER A 161 -3.25 20.19 -6.81
C SER A 161 -3.31 18.71 -7.18
N ARG A 162 -4.16 18.38 -8.17
CA ARG A 162 -4.21 17.02 -8.68
C ARG A 162 -2.92 16.69 -9.43
N PRO A 163 -2.47 15.44 -9.42
CA PRO A 163 -1.36 15.01 -10.26
C PRO A 163 -1.66 15.34 -11.72
N SER A 164 -0.85 16.20 -12.32
CA SER A 164 -0.92 16.55 -13.74
C SER A 164 0.33 16.05 -14.47
N LEU A 165 0.21 15.70 -15.73
CA LEU A 165 1.31 15.43 -16.63
C LEU A 165 1.94 16.76 -17.05
N PHE A 166 3.07 17.16 -16.44
CA PHE A 166 3.89 18.30 -16.85
C PHE A 166 3.12 19.62 -17.16
N GLY A 167 2.10 19.93 -16.32
CA GLY A 167 1.39 21.22 -16.43
C GLY A 167 0.20 21.24 -17.40
N MET A 168 -0.23 20.10 -17.93
CA MET A 168 -1.49 20.04 -18.71
C MET A 168 -2.69 20.15 -17.77
N GLU A 169 -3.60 21.08 -18.07
CA GLU A 169 -4.88 21.17 -17.40
C GLU A 169 -5.78 20.00 -17.84
N MET A 170 -5.93 19.01 -16.96
CA MET A 170 -6.78 17.84 -17.19
C MET A 170 -8.18 18.09 -16.63
N GLY A 171 -9.19 17.66 -17.35
CA GLY A 171 -10.56 17.59 -16.83
C GLY A 171 -10.63 16.69 -15.58
N VAL A 172 -11.67 16.89 -14.75
CA VAL A 172 -11.84 16.16 -13.48
C VAL A 172 -11.82 14.63 -13.68
N THR A 173 -12.49 14.17 -14.73
CA THR A 173 -12.57 12.74 -15.07
C THR A 173 -11.22 12.19 -15.55
N GLU A 174 -10.53 12.95 -16.41
CA GLU A 174 -9.21 12.56 -16.94
C GLU A 174 -8.16 12.48 -15.83
N ALA A 175 -8.16 13.48 -14.93
CA ALA A 175 -7.27 13.49 -13.77
C ALA A 175 -7.52 12.28 -12.82
N THR A 176 -8.77 11.89 -12.63
CA THR A 176 -9.11 10.73 -11.80
C THR A 176 -8.66 9.42 -12.46
N ASN A 177 -8.86 9.27 -13.77
CA ASN A 177 -8.36 8.12 -14.52
C ASN A 177 -6.82 8.06 -14.48
N TYR A 178 -6.16 9.21 -14.60
CA TYR A 178 -4.71 9.30 -14.52
C TYR A 178 -4.18 8.83 -13.14
N ILE A 179 -4.81 9.30 -12.04
CA ILE A 179 -4.48 8.83 -10.68
C ILE A 179 -4.67 7.32 -10.57
N TYR A 180 -5.75 6.77 -11.13
CA TYR A 180 -5.98 5.33 -11.12
C TYR A 180 -4.82 4.56 -11.76
N TYR A 181 -4.35 4.99 -12.94
CA TYR A 181 -3.22 4.33 -13.61
C TYR A 181 -1.90 4.47 -12.88
N ILE A 182 -1.65 5.64 -12.25
CA ILE A 182 -0.46 5.82 -11.40
C ILE A 182 -0.48 4.83 -10.23
N VAL A 183 -1.61 4.75 -9.51
CA VAL A 183 -1.75 3.85 -8.37
C VAL A 183 -1.67 2.39 -8.80
N LEU A 184 -2.28 2.02 -9.93
CA LEU A 184 -2.16 0.68 -10.51
C LEU A 184 -0.71 0.33 -10.84
N ALA A 185 0.03 1.24 -11.47
CA ALA A 185 1.46 1.07 -11.76
C ALA A 185 2.26 0.92 -10.45
N ALA A 186 1.97 1.72 -9.42
CA ALA A 186 2.61 1.62 -8.12
C ALA A 186 2.35 0.26 -7.44
N VAL A 187 1.14 -0.28 -7.54
CA VAL A 187 0.80 -1.63 -7.03
C VAL A 187 1.62 -2.70 -7.76
N VAL A 188 1.70 -2.62 -9.09
CA VAL A 188 2.51 -3.58 -9.90
C VAL A 188 3.98 -3.52 -9.50
N VAL A 189 4.55 -2.33 -9.37
CA VAL A 189 5.93 -2.15 -8.89
C VAL A 189 6.10 -2.74 -7.49
N THR A 190 5.17 -2.49 -6.59
CA THR A 190 5.20 -3.03 -5.22
C THR A 190 5.17 -4.56 -5.23
N ILE A 191 4.32 -5.20 -6.05
CA ILE A 191 4.26 -6.65 -6.19
C ILE A 191 5.62 -7.21 -6.67
N ILE A 192 6.23 -6.56 -7.66
CA ILE A 192 7.55 -6.97 -8.19
C ILE A 192 8.62 -6.83 -7.11
N VAL A 193 8.65 -5.69 -6.40
CA VAL A 193 9.62 -5.43 -5.33
C VAL A 193 9.47 -6.45 -4.19
N VAL A 194 8.25 -6.68 -3.70
CA VAL A 194 7.97 -7.67 -2.65
C VAL A 194 8.36 -9.08 -3.11
N GLY A 195 8.03 -9.45 -4.34
CA GLY A 195 8.40 -10.74 -4.91
C GLY A 195 9.92 -10.94 -5.01
N ARG A 196 10.66 -9.92 -5.44
CA ARG A 196 12.13 -9.96 -5.49
C ARG A 196 12.75 -9.94 -4.09
N LEU A 197 12.21 -9.15 -3.18
CA LEU A 197 12.69 -9.05 -1.81
C LEU A 197 12.59 -10.40 -1.11
N LYS A 198 11.47 -11.10 -1.25
CA LYS A 198 11.24 -12.43 -0.65
C LYS A 198 12.33 -13.45 -1.03
N ASN A 199 12.81 -13.40 -2.27
CA ASN A 199 13.82 -14.32 -2.80
C ASN A 199 15.25 -13.75 -2.73
N SER A 200 15.46 -12.61 -2.10
CA SER A 200 16.77 -11.96 -1.93
C SER A 200 17.48 -12.43 -0.66
N ARG A 201 18.78 -12.13 -0.57
CA ARG A 201 19.57 -12.40 0.64
C ARG A 201 18.98 -11.69 1.87
N ILE A 202 18.43 -10.49 1.69
CA ILE A 202 17.77 -9.72 2.77
C ILE A 202 16.48 -10.42 3.20
N GLY A 203 15.67 -10.90 2.25
CA GLY A 203 14.45 -11.62 2.55
C GLY A 203 14.69 -12.93 3.30
N LEU A 204 15.75 -13.67 2.94
CA LEU A 204 16.16 -14.89 3.66
C LEU A 204 16.65 -14.55 5.07
N ALA A 205 17.40 -13.47 5.25
CA ALA A 205 17.83 -13.02 6.57
C ALA A 205 16.65 -12.62 7.47
N LEU A 206 15.62 -11.95 6.90
CA LEU A 206 14.40 -11.62 7.64
C LEU A 206 13.61 -12.87 8.06
N GLN A 207 13.56 -13.88 7.19
CA GLN A 207 12.92 -15.16 7.53
C GLN A 207 13.69 -15.92 8.63
N ALA A 208 15.02 -15.89 8.61
CA ALA A 208 15.84 -16.47 9.68
C ALA A 208 15.61 -15.78 11.04
N LEU A 209 15.47 -14.45 11.05
CA LEU A 209 15.10 -13.71 12.27
C LEU A 209 13.76 -14.16 12.86
N ARG A 210 12.80 -14.48 12.00
CA ARG A 210 11.49 -14.99 12.43
C ARG A 210 11.55 -16.36 13.09
N GLU A 211 12.50 -17.22 12.69
CA GLU A 211 12.66 -18.58 13.25
C GLU A 211 13.42 -18.58 14.58
N ASP A 212 14.14 -17.49 14.90
CA ASP A 212 14.97 -17.37 16.12
C ASP A 212 14.24 -16.67 17.28
N GLU A 213 12.96 -16.27 17.08
CA GLU A 213 12.08 -15.72 18.12
C GLU A 213 11.19 -16.80 18.76
#